data_909bf9cec59db7a859ef5eae5865eba1
#
_entry.id   909bf9cec59db7a859ef5eae5865eba1
#
_cell.length_a   1.000
_cell.length_b   1.000
_cell.length_c   1.000
_cell.angle_alpha   90.00
_cell.angle_beta   90.00
_cell.angle_gamma   90.00
#
_symmetry.space_group_name_H-M   'P 1'
#
loop_
_entity.id
_entity.type
_entity.pdbx_description
1 polymer ?
#
loop_
_entity_poly.entity_id
_entity_poly.type
_entity_poly.pdbx_seq_one_letter_code
_entity_poly.pdbx_strand_id
1 'polypeptide(L)'
;MSAFDAARDALKKLPGVGFRSAERMALHLLVEHPESLPALLRTLAHAAEHISRCECCGNIAENAELCPICADSRRERGRLCVVEQVPDLMAIERTGTFRGTFHVLHGRLSPIRGIGPENLNFTSLKKRLEAGNVEELILALSNDIEGEATCHFVREEFGKQFPQVKITRIGFGLPSGGALNFADPATLRSALDSRRNF
;
A
#
# COMPACT_ATOMS: atom_id res chain seq x y z
N MET A 1 35.30 -9.24 9.56
CA MET A 1 34.47 -8.37 8.68
C MET A 1 34.91 -6.95 8.94
N SER A 2 35.30 -6.19 7.92
CA SER A 2 35.69 -4.80 8.11
C SER A 2 34.49 -3.93 8.47
N ALA A 3 34.71 -2.76 9.10
CA ALA A 3 33.62 -1.81 9.39
C ALA A 3 32.91 -1.35 8.11
N PHE A 4 33.67 -1.23 7.00
CA PHE A 4 33.11 -0.90 5.69
C PHE A 4 32.17 -2.00 5.17
N ASP A 5 32.59 -3.28 5.27
CA ASP A 5 31.73 -4.40 4.85
C ASP A 5 30.45 -4.47 5.67
N ALA A 6 30.53 -4.22 6.98
CA ALA A 6 29.36 -4.20 7.84
C ALA A 6 28.36 -3.10 7.45
N ALA A 7 28.83 -1.88 7.13
CA ALA A 7 28.02 -0.78 6.67
C ALA A 7 27.37 -1.08 5.30
N ARG A 8 28.15 -1.60 4.34
CA ARG A 8 27.62 -2.06 3.04
C ARG A 8 26.53 -3.10 3.21
N ASP A 9 26.76 -4.10 4.06
CA ASP A 9 25.81 -5.19 4.27
C ASP A 9 24.54 -4.74 5.02
N ALA A 10 24.63 -3.70 5.86
CA ALA A 10 23.47 -3.04 6.44
C ALA A 10 22.63 -2.32 5.38
N LEU A 11 23.26 -1.54 4.50
CA LEU A 11 22.59 -0.85 3.40
C LEU A 11 21.96 -1.81 2.40
N LYS A 12 22.59 -2.98 2.15
CA LYS A 12 22.06 -4.02 1.26
C LYS A 12 20.74 -4.62 1.75
N LYS A 13 20.39 -4.49 3.04
CA LYS A 13 19.11 -4.97 3.58
C LYS A 13 17.93 -4.07 3.19
N LEU A 14 18.19 -2.87 2.66
CA LEU A 14 17.15 -1.98 2.20
C LEU A 14 16.51 -2.49 0.90
N PRO A 15 15.17 -2.38 0.75
CA PRO A 15 14.48 -2.81 -0.45
C PRO A 15 15.03 -2.12 -1.71
N GLY A 16 15.28 -2.90 -2.78
CA GLY A 16 15.81 -2.39 -4.04
C GLY A 16 17.31 -2.07 -4.03
N VAL A 17 18.01 -2.24 -2.91
CA VAL A 17 19.46 -1.99 -2.81
C VAL A 17 20.24 -3.27 -3.05
N GLY A 18 20.83 -3.40 -4.24
CA GLY A 18 21.77 -4.47 -4.59
C GLY A 18 23.18 -4.21 -4.08
N PHE A 19 24.07 -5.19 -4.22
CA PHE A 19 25.46 -5.11 -3.75
C PHE A 19 26.19 -3.85 -4.24
N ARG A 20 26.13 -3.57 -5.56
CA ARG A 20 26.83 -2.41 -6.15
C ARG A 20 26.28 -1.07 -5.65
N SER A 21 24.97 -0.98 -5.45
CA SER A 21 24.34 0.24 -4.91
C SER A 21 24.72 0.44 -3.44
N ALA A 22 24.71 -0.62 -2.65
CA ALA A 22 25.11 -0.58 -1.23
C ALA A 22 26.58 -0.16 -1.08
N GLU A 23 27.48 -0.73 -1.90
CA GLU A 23 28.89 -0.38 -1.90
C GLU A 23 29.13 1.10 -2.27
N ARG A 24 28.46 1.59 -3.33
CA ARG A 24 28.53 3.00 -3.73
C ARG A 24 27.99 3.93 -2.65
N MET A 25 26.88 3.59 -2.01
CA MET A 25 26.32 4.36 -0.89
C MET A 25 27.28 4.38 0.31
N ALA A 26 27.89 3.25 0.64
CA ALA A 26 28.87 3.17 1.73
C ALA A 26 30.13 4.01 1.44
N LEU A 27 30.67 3.96 0.22
CA LEU A 27 31.80 4.81 -0.19
C LEU A 27 31.42 6.29 -0.10
N HIS A 28 30.27 6.67 -0.64
CA HIS A 28 29.79 8.05 -0.62
C HIS A 28 29.65 8.59 0.81
N LEU A 29 29.00 7.85 1.70
CA LEU A 29 28.72 8.29 3.07
C LEU A 29 29.91 8.21 4.01
N LEU A 30 30.88 7.29 3.77
CA LEU A 30 31.94 7.03 4.74
C LEU A 30 33.32 7.56 4.27
N VAL A 31 33.52 7.77 2.96
CA VAL A 31 34.82 8.12 2.40
C VAL A 31 34.75 9.45 1.64
N GLU A 32 33.80 9.61 0.73
CA GLU A 32 33.75 10.78 -0.17
C GLU A 32 33.08 11.99 0.53
N HIS A 33 32.01 11.79 1.29
CA HIS A 33 31.22 12.83 1.96
C HIS A 33 30.87 12.47 3.40
N PRO A 34 31.85 12.16 4.26
CA PRO A 34 31.60 11.74 5.65
C PRO A 34 30.85 12.79 6.49
N GLU A 35 30.94 14.06 6.11
CA GLU A 35 30.23 15.17 6.77
C GLU A 35 28.70 15.09 6.61
N SER A 36 28.20 14.39 5.60
CA SER A 36 26.75 14.22 5.34
C SER A 36 26.11 13.17 6.25
N LEU A 37 26.87 12.19 6.70
CA LEU A 37 26.37 11.05 7.48
C LEU A 37 25.70 11.45 8.81
N PRO A 38 26.28 12.34 9.65
CA PRO A 38 25.64 12.76 10.90
C PRO A 38 24.28 13.43 10.70
N ALA A 39 24.12 14.20 9.62
CA ALA A 39 22.85 14.84 9.28
C ALA A 39 21.79 13.79 8.87
N LEU A 40 22.15 12.85 8.01
CA LEU A 40 21.29 11.76 7.58
C LEU A 40 20.82 10.92 8.79
N LEU A 41 21.74 10.52 9.66
CA LEU A 41 21.40 9.71 10.85
C LEU A 41 20.45 10.44 11.79
N ARG A 42 20.69 11.74 12.05
CA ARG A 42 19.79 12.54 12.88
C ARG A 42 18.40 12.64 12.27
N THR A 43 18.30 12.90 10.97
CA THR A 43 17.01 12.99 10.26
C THR A 43 16.24 11.69 10.33
N LEU A 44 16.91 10.55 10.08
CA LEU A 44 16.25 9.24 10.15
C LEU A 44 15.85 8.87 11.57
N ALA A 45 16.69 9.14 12.56
CA ALA A 45 16.38 8.91 13.97
C ALA A 45 15.17 9.74 14.42
N HIS A 46 15.17 11.03 14.10
CA HIS A 46 14.04 11.92 14.40
C HIS A 46 12.74 11.41 13.73
N ALA A 47 12.80 11.05 12.46
CA ALA A 47 11.64 10.50 11.75
C ALA A 47 11.12 9.21 12.40
N ALA A 48 12.02 8.32 12.84
CA ALA A 48 11.65 7.05 13.49
C ALA A 48 10.94 7.24 14.84
N GLU A 49 11.22 8.34 15.55
CA GLU A 49 10.56 8.68 16.82
C GLU A 49 9.16 9.27 16.63
N HIS A 50 8.90 9.89 15.46
CA HIS A 50 7.68 10.68 15.23
C HIS A 50 6.71 10.03 14.25
N ILE A 51 7.18 9.06 13.45
CA ILE A 51 6.36 8.38 12.45
C ILE A 51 5.90 7.03 12.97
N SER A 52 4.59 6.80 12.91
CA SER A 52 3.96 5.53 13.26
C SER A 52 2.94 5.10 12.20
N ARG A 53 2.40 3.90 12.36
CA ARG A 53 1.24 3.47 11.58
C ARG A 53 -0.02 4.02 12.22
N CYS A 54 -0.89 4.60 11.41
CA CYS A 54 -2.22 5.02 11.84
C CYS A 54 -2.98 3.81 12.41
N GLU A 55 -3.45 3.89 13.63
CA GLU A 55 -4.17 2.81 14.31
C GLU A 55 -5.45 2.40 13.60
N CYS A 56 -6.10 3.36 12.92
CA CYS A 56 -7.34 3.12 12.19
C CYS A 56 -7.10 2.43 10.84
N CYS A 57 -6.17 2.94 10.02
CA CYS A 57 -6.08 2.54 8.61
C CYS A 57 -4.72 1.96 8.19
N GLY A 58 -3.70 2.01 9.03
CA GLY A 58 -2.35 1.56 8.69
C GLY A 58 -1.54 2.51 7.79
N ASN A 59 -2.04 3.71 7.47
CA ASN A 59 -1.28 4.74 6.76
C ASN A 59 -0.20 5.35 7.68
N ILE A 60 0.65 6.22 7.14
CA ILE A 60 1.61 6.99 7.91
C ILE A 60 0.87 8.00 8.78
N ALA A 61 1.14 7.97 10.09
CA ALA A 61 0.75 8.99 11.06
C ALA A 61 2.01 9.63 11.65
N GLU A 62 2.00 10.93 11.83
CA GLU A 62 3.10 11.71 12.38
C GLU A 62 2.65 12.43 13.62
N ASN A 63 3.33 12.19 14.75
CA ASN A 63 3.01 12.77 16.05
C ASN A 63 1.54 12.59 16.50
N ALA A 64 0.87 11.56 16.01
CA ALA A 64 -0.56 11.30 16.25
C ALA A 64 -0.90 9.83 16.07
N GLU A 65 -1.98 9.37 16.73
CA GLU A 65 -2.52 8.02 16.55
C GLU A 65 -3.21 7.85 15.18
N LEU A 66 -3.80 8.93 14.66
CA LEU A 66 -4.52 8.94 13.38
C LEU A 66 -3.77 9.75 12.33
N CYS A 67 -3.73 9.20 11.10
CA CYS A 67 -3.24 9.95 9.95
C CYS A 67 -4.18 11.11 9.57
N PRO A 68 -3.71 12.11 8.80
CA PRO A 68 -4.54 13.25 8.38
C PRO A 68 -5.85 12.86 7.71
N ILE A 69 -5.88 11.75 6.96
CA ILE A 69 -7.10 11.26 6.29
C ILE A 69 -8.13 10.73 7.30
N CYS A 70 -7.69 9.94 8.27
CA CYS A 70 -8.59 9.40 9.30
C CYS A 70 -9.07 10.47 10.29
N ALA A 71 -8.27 11.50 10.53
CA ALA A 71 -8.62 12.62 11.39
C ALA A 71 -9.58 13.63 10.72
N ASP A 72 -9.63 13.68 9.38
CA ASP A 72 -10.50 14.62 8.65
C ASP A 72 -11.98 14.20 8.74
N SER A 73 -12.77 14.98 9.47
CA SER A 73 -14.20 14.76 9.67
C SER A 73 -15.04 14.98 8.40
N ARG A 74 -14.49 15.61 7.37
CA ARG A 74 -15.16 15.86 6.08
C ARG A 74 -15.13 14.65 5.15
N ARG A 75 -14.42 13.60 5.51
CA ARG A 75 -14.33 12.36 4.72
C ARG A 75 -15.63 11.55 4.80
N GLU A 76 -16.00 10.96 3.69
CA GLU A 76 -17.16 10.08 3.57
C GLU A 76 -16.83 8.71 4.17
N ARG A 77 -17.17 8.51 5.44
CA ARG A 77 -16.84 7.29 6.19
C ARG A 77 -17.57 6.05 5.70
N GLY A 78 -18.67 6.21 4.96
CA GLY A 78 -19.41 5.11 4.33
C GLY A 78 -18.66 4.42 3.21
N ARG A 79 -17.66 5.08 2.58
CA ARG A 79 -16.82 4.51 1.52
C ARG A 79 -15.41 4.22 2.01
N LEU A 80 -15.03 2.94 1.99
CA LEU A 80 -13.73 2.47 2.44
C LEU A 80 -12.95 1.84 1.29
N CYS A 81 -11.83 2.45 0.89
CA CYS A 81 -10.93 1.94 -0.15
C CYS A 81 -9.81 1.12 0.49
N VAL A 82 -9.73 -0.16 0.14
CA VAL A 82 -8.67 -1.08 0.58
C VAL A 82 -7.57 -1.11 -0.44
N VAL A 83 -6.33 -0.88 0.01
CA VAL A 83 -5.12 -0.87 -0.82
C VAL A 83 -4.06 -1.81 -0.25
N GLU A 84 -3.12 -2.24 -1.08
CA GLU A 84 -2.03 -3.14 -0.64
C GLU A 84 -0.99 -2.42 0.21
N GLN A 85 -0.56 -1.22 -0.24
CA GLN A 85 0.54 -0.47 0.36
C GLN A 85 0.21 1.02 0.47
N VAL A 86 0.97 1.74 1.31
CA VAL A 86 0.84 3.19 1.47
C VAL A 86 1.03 3.97 0.16
N PRO A 87 1.98 3.63 -0.74
CA PRO A 87 2.10 4.30 -2.03
C PRO A 87 0.84 4.24 -2.90
N ASP A 88 0.06 3.14 -2.84
CA ASP A 88 -1.19 2.98 -3.59
C ASP A 88 -2.25 3.96 -3.08
N LEU A 89 -2.38 4.06 -1.75
CA LEU A 89 -3.21 5.06 -1.10
C LEU A 89 -2.83 6.47 -1.57
N MET A 90 -1.55 6.80 -1.51
CA MET A 90 -1.04 8.11 -1.92
C MET A 90 -1.32 8.41 -3.40
N ALA A 91 -1.26 7.39 -4.26
CA ALA A 91 -1.57 7.54 -5.68
C ALA A 91 -3.04 7.91 -5.90
N ILE A 92 -3.97 7.23 -5.23
CA ILE A 92 -5.41 7.53 -5.29
C ILE A 92 -5.69 8.91 -4.68
N GLU A 93 -5.13 9.19 -3.50
CA GLU A 93 -5.35 10.47 -2.79
C GLU A 93 -4.90 11.68 -3.63
N ARG A 94 -3.77 11.58 -4.33
CA ARG A 94 -3.28 12.64 -5.22
C ARG A 94 -4.24 13.00 -6.37
N THR A 95 -5.15 12.11 -6.74
CA THR A 95 -6.16 12.43 -7.77
C THR A 95 -7.17 13.49 -7.29
N GLY A 96 -7.34 13.63 -5.97
CA GLY A 96 -8.30 14.53 -5.35
C GLY A 96 -9.77 14.16 -5.59
N THR A 97 -10.04 13.05 -6.27
CA THR A 97 -11.40 12.64 -6.66
C THR A 97 -12.08 11.73 -5.64
N PHE A 98 -11.31 10.98 -4.85
CA PHE A 98 -11.85 10.09 -3.85
C PHE A 98 -12.01 10.80 -2.49
N ARG A 99 -13.21 10.85 -1.97
CA ARG A 99 -13.56 11.50 -0.70
C ARG A 99 -13.77 10.53 0.46
N GLY A 100 -13.69 9.24 0.22
CA GLY A 100 -13.80 8.20 1.23
C GLY A 100 -12.58 8.10 2.13
N THR A 101 -12.55 7.05 2.93
CA THR A 101 -11.41 6.68 3.80
C THR A 101 -10.66 5.50 3.21
N PHE A 102 -9.46 5.24 3.71
CA PHE A 102 -8.62 4.15 3.22
C PHE A 102 -8.34 3.09 4.29
N HIS A 103 -7.94 1.91 3.83
CA HIS A 103 -7.37 0.87 4.67
C HIS A 103 -6.19 0.21 3.95
N VAL A 104 -5.02 0.18 4.61
CA VAL A 104 -3.79 -0.38 4.06
C VAL A 104 -3.58 -1.78 4.62
N LEU A 105 -3.50 -2.78 3.75
CA LEU A 105 -3.28 -4.18 4.13
C LEU A 105 -1.81 -4.46 4.51
N HIS A 106 -0.87 -3.64 4.08
CA HIS A 106 0.58 -3.84 4.19
C HIS A 106 1.10 -5.08 3.48
N GLY A 107 0.44 -5.49 2.41
CA GLY A 107 0.79 -6.63 1.59
C GLY A 107 -0.40 -7.23 0.88
N ARG A 108 -0.21 -8.43 0.40
CA ARG A 108 -1.22 -9.25 -0.27
C ARG A 108 -0.98 -10.72 0.05
N LEU A 109 -2.01 -11.54 -0.07
CA LEU A 109 -1.90 -12.97 0.13
C LEU A 109 -0.94 -13.58 -0.88
N SER A 110 0.01 -14.36 -0.40
CA SER A 110 0.99 -15.06 -1.24
C SER A 110 1.35 -16.41 -0.60
N PRO A 111 0.61 -17.48 -0.88
CA PRO A 111 0.91 -18.81 -0.33
C PRO A 111 2.32 -19.27 -0.67
N ILE A 112 2.83 -18.91 -1.85
CA ILE A 112 4.20 -19.26 -2.29
C ILE A 112 5.25 -18.61 -1.39
N ARG A 113 4.98 -17.40 -0.88
CA ARG A 113 5.86 -16.67 0.05
C ARG A 113 5.50 -16.88 1.53
N GLY A 114 4.54 -17.75 1.83
CA GLY A 114 4.06 -17.99 3.19
C GLY A 114 3.33 -16.79 3.81
N ILE A 115 2.76 -15.90 2.99
CA ILE A 115 2.01 -14.74 3.47
C ILE A 115 0.54 -15.12 3.52
N GLY A 116 0.04 -15.37 4.74
CA GLY A 116 -1.35 -15.66 5.04
C GLY A 116 -2.12 -14.43 5.51
N PRO A 117 -3.43 -14.58 5.80
CA PRO A 117 -4.28 -13.49 6.29
C PRO A 117 -3.78 -12.87 7.60
N GLU A 118 -3.15 -13.65 8.46
CA GLU A 118 -2.58 -13.24 9.75
C GLU A 118 -1.40 -12.27 9.61
N ASN A 119 -0.74 -12.26 8.47
CA ASN A 119 0.37 -11.37 8.17
C ASN A 119 -0.10 -10.00 7.64
N LEU A 120 -1.39 -9.86 7.33
CA LEU A 120 -1.98 -8.66 6.74
C LEU A 120 -2.90 -7.94 7.73
N ASN A 121 -3.17 -6.67 7.49
CA ASN A 121 -3.96 -5.83 8.39
C ASN A 121 -5.48 -6.09 8.31
N PHE A 122 -5.90 -7.36 8.23
CA PHE A 122 -7.32 -7.74 8.18
C PHE A 122 -8.03 -7.60 9.53
N THR A 123 -7.32 -7.76 10.64
CA THR A 123 -7.91 -7.59 11.98
C THR A 123 -8.44 -6.16 12.18
N SER A 124 -7.69 -5.15 11.77
CA SER A 124 -8.13 -3.75 11.84
C SER A 124 -9.24 -3.47 10.83
N LEU A 125 -9.20 -4.06 9.63
CA LEU A 125 -10.29 -3.97 8.66
C LEU A 125 -11.60 -4.49 9.24
N LYS A 126 -11.57 -5.69 9.85
CA LYS A 126 -12.72 -6.30 10.48
C LYS A 126 -13.36 -5.39 11.54
N LYS A 127 -12.55 -4.85 12.45
CA LYS A 127 -13.03 -3.90 13.48
C LYS A 127 -13.73 -2.69 12.87
N ARG A 128 -13.25 -2.18 11.75
CA ARG A 128 -13.88 -1.04 11.06
C ARG A 128 -15.23 -1.40 10.44
N LEU A 129 -15.36 -2.61 9.89
CA LEU A 129 -16.65 -3.11 9.36
C LEU A 129 -17.66 -3.39 10.48
N GLU A 130 -17.20 -3.95 11.60
CA GLU A 130 -18.01 -4.17 12.81
C GLU A 130 -18.56 -2.87 13.41
N ALA A 131 -17.85 -1.74 13.26
CA ALA A 131 -18.34 -0.43 13.68
C ALA A 131 -19.58 0.06 12.90
N GLY A 132 -19.94 -0.59 11.78
CA GLY A 132 -21.19 -0.41 11.06
C GLY A 132 -21.33 0.87 10.22
N ASN A 133 -20.26 1.65 10.09
CA ASN A 133 -20.29 2.93 9.35
C ASN A 133 -19.89 2.79 7.87
N VAL A 134 -19.54 1.56 7.42
CA VAL A 134 -19.09 1.30 6.06
C VAL A 134 -20.25 0.73 5.24
N GLU A 135 -20.58 1.42 4.16
CA GLU A 135 -21.61 1.03 3.19
C GLU A 135 -20.99 0.36 1.95
N GLU A 136 -19.82 0.85 1.54
CA GLU A 136 -19.08 0.33 0.38
C GLU A 136 -17.61 0.08 0.71
N LEU A 137 -17.16 -1.15 0.44
CA LEU A 137 -15.77 -1.59 0.52
C LEU A 137 -15.21 -1.69 -0.90
N ILE A 138 -14.32 -0.78 -1.27
CA ILE A 138 -13.73 -0.69 -2.61
C ILE A 138 -12.36 -1.38 -2.59
N LEU A 139 -12.19 -2.45 -3.35
CA LEU A 139 -10.92 -3.16 -3.46
C LEU A 139 -10.06 -2.53 -4.56
N ALA A 140 -9.03 -1.80 -4.16
CA ALA A 140 -8.03 -1.20 -5.04
C ALA A 140 -6.71 -1.97 -4.92
N LEU A 141 -6.75 -3.25 -5.33
CA LEU A 141 -5.65 -4.20 -5.27
C LEU A 141 -5.14 -4.49 -6.68
N SER A 142 -3.92 -5.01 -6.79
CA SER A 142 -3.28 -5.33 -8.06
C SER A 142 -4.09 -6.32 -8.90
N ASN A 143 -3.93 -6.22 -10.23
CA ASN A 143 -4.56 -7.15 -11.19
C ASN A 143 -3.59 -8.29 -11.55
N ASP A 144 -3.06 -8.97 -10.53
CA ASP A 144 -2.22 -10.15 -10.66
C ASP A 144 -2.76 -11.29 -9.79
N ILE A 145 -2.13 -12.45 -9.85
CA ILE A 145 -2.58 -13.68 -9.17
C ILE A 145 -2.73 -13.44 -7.65
N GLU A 146 -1.80 -12.74 -7.02
CA GLU A 146 -1.82 -12.49 -5.57
C GLU A 146 -2.88 -11.45 -5.19
N GLY A 147 -3.06 -10.40 -6.00
CA GLY A 147 -4.12 -9.41 -5.83
C GLY A 147 -5.51 -10.04 -6.03
N GLU A 148 -5.69 -10.89 -7.05
CA GLU A 148 -6.93 -11.66 -7.26
C GLU A 148 -7.25 -12.57 -6.07
N ALA A 149 -6.25 -13.32 -5.58
CA ALA A 149 -6.42 -14.17 -4.40
C ALA A 149 -6.84 -13.36 -3.18
N THR A 150 -6.26 -12.16 -3.01
CA THR A 150 -6.59 -11.26 -1.90
C THR A 150 -8.00 -10.69 -2.05
N CYS A 151 -8.41 -10.28 -3.25
CA CYS A 151 -9.79 -9.85 -3.54
C CYS A 151 -10.80 -10.96 -3.25
N HIS A 152 -10.49 -12.18 -3.70
CA HIS A 152 -11.37 -13.34 -3.47
C HIS A 152 -11.52 -13.63 -1.97
N PHE A 153 -10.42 -13.61 -1.23
CA PHE A 153 -10.45 -13.80 0.23
C PHE A 153 -11.32 -12.74 0.92
N VAL A 154 -11.13 -11.46 0.59
CA VAL A 154 -11.93 -10.36 1.18
C VAL A 154 -13.43 -10.57 0.87
N ARG A 155 -13.77 -10.91 -0.36
CA ARG A 155 -15.18 -11.15 -0.75
C ARG A 155 -15.78 -12.34 -0.01
N GLU A 156 -15.06 -13.46 0.10
CA GLU A 156 -15.59 -14.67 0.76
C GLU A 156 -15.67 -14.51 2.28
N GLU A 157 -14.66 -13.93 2.90
CA GLU A 157 -14.61 -13.79 4.35
C GLU A 157 -15.49 -12.64 4.85
N PHE A 158 -15.31 -11.44 4.30
CA PHE A 158 -16.01 -10.26 4.77
C PHE A 158 -17.39 -10.11 4.12
N GLY A 159 -17.60 -10.55 2.89
CA GLY A 159 -18.92 -10.52 2.25
C GLY A 159 -19.95 -11.41 2.95
N LYS A 160 -19.53 -12.55 3.53
CA LYS A 160 -20.40 -13.40 4.36
C LYS A 160 -20.68 -12.82 5.74
N GLN A 161 -19.66 -12.20 6.36
CA GLN A 161 -19.79 -11.62 7.71
C GLN A 161 -20.54 -10.28 7.70
N PHE A 162 -20.43 -9.50 6.60
CA PHE A 162 -21.01 -8.17 6.47
C PHE A 162 -21.84 -8.05 5.19
N PRO A 163 -22.96 -8.80 5.04
CA PRO A 163 -23.75 -8.83 3.80
C PRO A 163 -24.40 -7.48 3.44
N GLN A 164 -24.48 -6.56 4.39
CA GLN A 164 -24.96 -5.20 4.18
C GLN A 164 -23.94 -4.29 3.50
N VAL A 165 -22.64 -4.67 3.50
CA VAL A 165 -21.56 -3.88 2.90
C VAL A 165 -21.42 -4.28 1.44
N LYS A 166 -21.57 -3.31 0.55
CA LYS A 166 -21.33 -3.52 -0.89
C LYS A 166 -19.83 -3.64 -1.15
N ILE A 167 -19.37 -4.79 -1.64
CA ILE A 167 -17.97 -4.97 -2.03
C ILE A 167 -17.85 -4.70 -3.53
N THR A 168 -17.02 -3.72 -3.87
CA THR A 168 -16.72 -3.33 -5.25
C THR A 168 -15.22 -3.42 -5.52
N ARG A 169 -14.82 -3.32 -6.77
CA ARG A 169 -13.42 -3.32 -7.18
C ARG A 169 -13.18 -2.19 -8.17
N ILE A 170 -11.98 -1.60 -8.12
CA ILE A 170 -11.59 -0.61 -9.14
C ILE A 170 -11.62 -1.26 -10.52
N GLY A 171 -12.07 -0.50 -11.53
CA GLY A 171 -12.07 -0.96 -12.92
C GLY A 171 -10.65 -1.11 -13.44
N PHE A 172 -10.41 -2.20 -14.18
CA PHE A 172 -9.19 -2.40 -14.95
C PHE A 172 -9.48 -2.12 -16.41
N GLY A 173 -8.52 -1.49 -17.09
CA GLY A 173 -8.70 -1.17 -18.49
C GLY A 173 -7.48 -0.50 -19.11
N LEU A 174 -7.66 -0.04 -20.33
CA LEU A 174 -6.63 0.66 -21.07
C LEU A 174 -6.31 2.01 -20.44
N PRO A 175 -5.03 2.37 -20.33
CA PRO A 175 -4.65 3.70 -19.87
C PRO A 175 -5.12 4.77 -20.88
N SER A 176 -5.53 5.95 -20.40
CA SER A 176 -5.91 7.05 -21.24
C SER A 176 -4.76 7.46 -22.17
N GLY A 177 -5.07 7.57 -23.47
CA GLY A 177 -4.08 7.89 -24.51
C GLY A 177 -3.26 6.70 -25.01
N GLY A 178 -3.48 5.50 -24.47
CA GLY A 178 -2.84 4.27 -24.96
C GLY A 178 -3.52 3.77 -26.25
N ALA A 179 -2.72 3.35 -27.23
CA ALA A 179 -3.25 2.72 -28.43
C ALA A 179 -3.46 1.21 -28.18
N LEU A 180 -4.59 0.68 -28.69
CA LEU A 180 -5.00 -0.74 -28.50
C LEU A 180 -3.94 -1.76 -28.90
N ASN A 181 -3.20 -1.46 -29.98
CA ASN A 181 -2.19 -2.35 -30.53
C ASN A 181 -0.92 -2.51 -29.67
N PHE A 182 -0.75 -1.66 -28.65
CA PHE A 182 0.37 -1.77 -27.68
C PHE A 182 -0.04 -2.38 -26.35
N ALA A 183 -1.34 -2.63 -26.15
CA ALA A 183 -1.83 -3.24 -24.92
C ALA A 183 -1.59 -4.77 -24.95
N ASP A 184 -1.17 -5.30 -23.81
CA ASP A 184 -1.02 -6.74 -23.66
C ASP A 184 -2.37 -7.47 -23.66
N PRO A 185 -2.41 -8.78 -23.99
CA PRO A 185 -3.66 -9.54 -24.08
C PRO A 185 -4.49 -9.58 -22.78
N ALA A 186 -3.84 -9.54 -21.61
CA ALA A 186 -4.55 -9.56 -20.33
C ALA A 186 -5.28 -8.24 -20.08
N THR A 187 -4.61 -7.11 -20.35
CA THR A 187 -5.21 -5.77 -20.28
C THR A 187 -6.38 -5.61 -21.24
N LEU A 188 -6.25 -6.10 -22.50
CA LEU A 188 -7.35 -6.07 -23.47
C LEU A 188 -8.55 -6.90 -23.02
N ARG A 189 -8.31 -8.10 -22.48
CA ARG A 189 -9.35 -8.96 -21.92
C ARG A 189 -10.08 -8.24 -20.78
N SER A 190 -9.33 -7.71 -19.79
CA SER A 190 -9.93 -6.99 -18.66
C SER A 190 -10.76 -5.78 -19.11
N ALA A 191 -10.30 -5.05 -20.12
CA ALA A 191 -11.03 -3.92 -20.70
C ALA A 191 -12.34 -4.36 -21.39
N LEU A 192 -12.33 -5.48 -22.10
CA LEU A 192 -13.53 -6.04 -22.74
C LEU A 192 -14.53 -6.59 -21.72
N ASP A 193 -14.04 -7.27 -20.68
CA ASP A 193 -14.88 -7.85 -19.62
C ASP A 193 -15.55 -6.74 -18.77
N SER A 194 -14.85 -5.63 -18.54
CA SER A 194 -15.33 -4.47 -17.78
C SER A 194 -15.98 -3.37 -18.63
N ARG A 195 -16.31 -3.65 -19.92
CA ARG A 195 -16.95 -2.69 -20.81
C ARG A 195 -18.26 -2.16 -20.25
N ARG A 196 -18.51 -0.87 -20.43
CA ARG A 196 -19.73 -0.19 -19.99
C ARG A 196 -20.62 0.16 -21.17
N ASN A 197 -21.92 0.25 -20.92
CA ASN A 197 -22.85 0.84 -21.88
C ASN A 197 -22.54 2.34 -22.04
N PHE A 198 -22.65 2.80 -23.28
CA PHE A 198 -22.37 4.20 -23.62
C PHE A 198 -23.64 5.03 -23.54
#